data_a4dbf2a8a720314ccfbfe35af2a85e69
#
_entry.id   a4dbf2a8a720314ccfbfe35af2a85e69
#
_cell.length_a   1.000
_cell.length_b   1.000
_cell.length_c   1.000
_cell.angle_alpha   90.00
_cell.angle_beta   90.00
_cell.angle_gamma   90.00
#
_symmetry.space_group_name_H-M   'P 1'
#
loop_
_entity.id
_entity.type
_entity.pdbx_description
1 polymer ?
#
loop_
_entity_poly.entity_id
_entity_poly.type
_entity_poly.pdbx_seq_one_letter_code
_entity_poly.pdbx_strand_id
1 'polypeptide(L)'
;MKRTLILFASLLMAGPAVATAQSLDGKWINPKRSVIVTVDRCGDAYCGTVSWASQHNRERVADNGRQMIGTRILSGLKPVGGGLYKGQAFEPKRNIRGSATVRQIGADTMVVKGCAVMGLFCKEQRWTRVTS
;
A
#
# COMPACT_ATOMS: atom_id res chain seq x y z
N MET A 1 50.71 -43.54 27.11
CA MET A 1 50.46 -42.43 26.22
C MET A 1 48.92 -42.20 26.09
N LYS A 2 48.42 -41.22 26.81
CA LYS A 2 46.98 -40.89 26.77
C LYS A 2 46.76 -39.91 25.65
N ARG A 3 46.02 -40.31 24.57
CA ARG A 3 45.58 -39.42 23.49
C ARG A 3 44.28 -38.77 23.94
N THR A 4 44.35 -37.49 24.26
CA THR A 4 43.17 -36.67 24.56
C THR A 4 42.53 -36.23 23.24
N LEU A 5 41.36 -36.77 22.94
CA LEU A 5 40.52 -36.26 21.85
C LEU A 5 39.81 -35.01 22.33
N ILE A 6 40.14 -33.87 21.75
CA ILE A 6 39.42 -32.62 21.95
C ILE A 6 38.31 -32.57 20.92
N LEU A 7 37.08 -32.78 21.36
CA LEU A 7 35.88 -32.55 20.56
C LEU A 7 35.61 -31.04 20.52
N PHE A 8 35.86 -30.43 19.36
CA PHE A 8 35.38 -29.07 19.08
C PHE A 8 33.88 -29.15 18.77
N ALA A 9 33.05 -28.74 19.72
CA ALA A 9 31.64 -28.50 19.48
C ALA A 9 31.50 -27.17 18.74
N SER A 10 31.24 -27.21 17.44
CA SER A 10 30.90 -26.04 16.67
C SER A 10 29.49 -25.61 17.02
N LEU A 11 29.36 -24.56 17.83
CA LEU A 11 28.07 -23.89 18.09
C LEU A 11 27.68 -23.11 16.83
N LEU A 12 26.78 -23.68 16.04
CA LEU A 12 26.09 -22.95 14.98
C LEU A 12 25.15 -21.94 15.66
N MET A 13 25.56 -20.69 15.75
CA MET A 13 24.69 -19.60 16.12
C MET A 13 23.78 -19.29 14.90
N ALA A 14 22.58 -19.86 14.91
CA ALA A 14 21.52 -19.41 14.04
C ALA A 14 21.07 -18.03 14.54
N GLY A 15 21.50 -16.95 13.86
CA GLY A 15 21.01 -15.60 14.14
C GLY A 15 19.50 -15.50 13.83
N PRO A 16 18.74 -14.61 14.53
CA PRO A 16 17.33 -14.41 14.22
C PRO A 16 17.20 -13.93 12.75
N ALA A 17 16.37 -14.63 11.96
CA ALA A 17 16.02 -14.20 10.62
C ALA A 17 15.23 -12.89 10.74
N VAL A 18 15.83 -11.76 10.34
CA VAL A 18 15.12 -10.48 10.25
C VAL A 18 14.22 -10.57 9.03
N ALA A 19 12.91 -10.76 9.26
CA ALA A 19 11.92 -10.64 8.20
C ALA A 19 11.92 -9.18 7.75
N THR A 20 12.38 -8.91 6.52
CA THR A 20 12.27 -7.61 5.89
C THR A 20 10.80 -7.30 5.66
N ALA A 21 10.27 -6.27 6.34
CA ALA A 21 8.94 -5.76 6.08
C ALA A 21 8.87 -5.31 4.63
N GLN A 22 7.89 -5.81 3.87
CA GLN A 22 7.67 -5.41 2.49
C GLN A 22 7.18 -3.97 2.46
N SER A 23 7.77 -3.14 1.61
CA SER A 23 7.39 -1.75 1.43
C SER A 23 6.10 -1.61 0.64
N LEU A 24 5.30 -0.59 0.96
CA LEU A 24 4.15 -0.20 0.15
C LEU A 24 4.55 0.45 -1.17
N ASP A 25 5.79 0.89 -1.32
CA ASP A 25 6.28 1.54 -2.54
C ASP A 25 6.00 0.69 -3.76
N GLY A 26 5.57 1.33 -4.83
CA GLY A 26 5.34 0.67 -6.11
C GLY A 26 4.01 1.02 -6.74
N LYS A 27 3.67 0.27 -7.78
CA LYS A 27 2.43 0.47 -8.54
C LYS A 27 1.41 -0.59 -8.17
N TRP A 28 0.18 -0.14 -7.98
CA TRP A 28 -0.93 -1.00 -7.57
C TRP A 28 -2.12 -0.77 -8.47
N ILE A 29 -2.76 -1.86 -8.90
CA ILE A 29 -3.95 -1.80 -9.75
C ILE A 29 -5.18 -2.23 -8.96
N ASN A 30 -6.30 -1.53 -9.18
CA ASN A 30 -7.57 -1.84 -8.54
C ASN A 30 -8.21 -3.12 -9.13
N PRO A 31 -9.23 -3.72 -8.46
CA PRO A 31 -9.86 -4.97 -8.93
C PRO A 31 -10.46 -4.87 -10.33
N LYS A 32 -11.00 -3.73 -10.70
CA LYS A 32 -11.58 -3.49 -12.04
C LYS A 32 -10.52 -3.26 -13.12
N ARG A 33 -9.24 -3.23 -12.74
CA ARG A 33 -8.11 -2.96 -13.63
C ARG A 33 -8.26 -1.66 -14.41
N SER A 34 -8.85 -0.67 -13.78
CA SER A 34 -9.20 0.62 -14.39
C SER A 34 -8.40 1.80 -13.85
N VAL A 35 -7.63 1.60 -12.78
CA VAL A 35 -6.79 2.63 -12.15
C VAL A 35 -5.51 1.98 -11.64
N ILE A 36 -4.38 2.60 -11.95
CA ILE A 36 -3.08 2.29 -11.35
C ILE A 36 -2.65 3.47 -10.48
N VAL A 37 -2.28 3.16 -9.25
CA VAL A 37 -1.78 4.12 -8.27
C VAL A 37 -0.32 3.82 -7.99
N THR A 38 0.51 4.84 -8.06
CA THR A 38 1.90 4.77 -7.60
C THR A 38 1.94 5.22 -6.15
N VAL A 39 2.40 4.32 -5.27
CA VAL A 39 2.61 4.60 -3.86
C VAL A 39 4.09 4.88 -3.62
N ASP A 40 4.39 5.99 -2.98
CA ASP A 40 5.75 6.38 -2.61
C ASP A 40 5.74 7.19 -1.31
N ARG A 41 6.92 7.51 -0.84
CA ARG A 41 7.09 8.32 0.35
C ARG A 41 6.76 9.78 0.07
N CYS A 42 5.99 10.39 0.99
CA CYS A 42 5.68 11.81 1.03
C CYS A 42 5.96 12.33 2.47
N GLY A 43 7.21 12.68 2.74
CA GLY A 43 7.67 12.97 4.09
C GLY A 43 7.83 11.68 4.92
N ASP A 44 7.25 11.66 6.11
CA ASP A 44 7.27 10.50 7.03
C ASP A 44 6.12 9.50 6.80
N ALA A 45 5.33 9.71 5.76
CA ALA A 45 4.17 8.91 5.41
C ALA A 45 4.27 8.39 3.98
N TYR A 46 3.28 7.59 3.56
CA TYR A 46 3.09 7.17 2.17
C TYR A 46 1.93 7.93 1.56
N CYS A 47 2.05 8.20 0.26
CA CYS A 47 1.00 8.78 -0.57
C CYS A 47 0.80 7.92 -1.81
N GLY A 48 -0.43 7.91 -2.31
CA GLY A 48 -0.79 7.24 -3.55
C GLY A 48 -1.32 8.23 -4.56
N THR A 49 -0.69 8.26 -5.74
CA THR A 49 -1.02 9.16 -6.84
C THR A 49 -1.42 8.34 -8.06
N VAL A 50 -2.51 8.71 -8.72
CA VAL A 50 -2.95 8.04 -9.94
C VAL A 50 -1.92 8.23 -11.04
N SER A 51 -1.33 7.13 -11.51
CA SER A 51 -0.34 7.12 -12.60
C SER A 51 -0.93 6.65 -13.93
N TRP A 52 -2.05 5.94 -13.89
CA TRP A 52 -2.81 5.54 -15.07
C TRP A 52 -4.28 5.33 -14.70
N ALA A 53 -5.17 5.63 -15.63
CA ALA A 53 -6.60 5.37 -15.51
C ALA A 53 -7.21 5.08 -16.87
N SER A 54 -8.27 4.26 -16.88
CA SER A 54 -9.06 4.02 -18.09
C SER A 54 -9.67 5.30 -18.64
N GLN A 55 -9.97 5.31 -19.94
CA GLN A 55 -10.62 6.46 -20.58
C GLN A 55 -11.92 6.82 -19.85
N HIS A 56 -12.76 5.84 -19.55
CA HIS A 56 -14.02 6.06 -18.83
C HIS A 56 -13.81 6.80 -17.50
N ASN A 57 -12.82 6.38 -16.68
CA ASN A 57 -12.54 7.03 -15.41
C ASN A 57 -11.98 8.45 -15.59
N ARG A 58 -11.15 8.66 -16.60
CA ARG A 58 -10.61 9.99 -16.91
C ARG A 58 -11.71 10.97 -17.32
N GLU A 59 -12.64 10.53 -18.15
CA GLU A 59 -13.77 11.33 -18.61
C GLU A 59 -14.69 11.73 -17.46
N ARG A 60 -15.00 10.78 -16.58
CA ARG A 60 -15.84 11.05 -15.40
C ARG A 60 -15.23 12.07 -14.44
N VAL A 61 -13.93 12.07 -14.29
CA VAL A 61 -13.23 13.08 -13.46
C VAL A 61 -13.14 14.42 -14.20
N ALA A 62 -12.94 14.39 -15.51
CA ALA A 62 -12.92 15.60 -16.35
C ALA A 62 -14.27 16.35 -16.31
N ASP A 63 -15.40 15.65 -16.23
CA ASP A 63 -16.72 16.25 -16.07
C ASP A 63 -16.84 17.11 -14.81
N ASN A 64 -16.03 16.84 -13.80
CA ASN A 64 -15.94 17.64 -12.57
C ASN A 64 -14.86 18.73 -12.64
N GLY A 65 -14.31 19.00 -13.83
CA GLY A 65 -13.23 19.98 -14.02
C GLY A 65 -11.89 19.56 -13.43
N ARG A 66 -11.67 18.26 -13.21
CA ARG A 66 -10.46 17.72 -12.62
C ARG A 66 -9.73 16.80 -13.57
N GLN A 67 -8.45 16.55 -13.28
CA GLN A 67 -7.63 15.61 -14.01
C GLN A 67 -7.39 14.37 -13.14
N MET A 68 -7.71 13.19 -13.67
CA MET A 68 -7.55 11.92 -12.93
C MET A 68 -6.08 11.57 -12.72
N ILE A 69 -5.29 11.54 -13.79
CA ILE A 69 -3.86 11.22 -13.73
C ILE A 69 -3.12 12.36 -13.02
N GLY A 70 -2.28 12.00 -12.04
CA GLY A 70 -1.59 12.97 -11.19
C GLY A 70 -2.36 13.34 -9.93
N THR A 71 -3.60 12.89 -9.78
CA THR A 71 -4.39 13.15 -8.57
C THR A 71 -3.91 12.25 -7.43
N ARG A 72 -3.64 12.86 -6.29
CA ARG A 72 -3.33 12.14 -5.05
C ARG A 72 -4.62 11.64 -4.42
N ILE A 73 -4.80 10.32 -4.38
CA ILE A 73 -6.01 9.68 -3.83
C ILE A 73 -5.80 9.06 -2.45
N LEU A 74 -4.55 8.81 -2.07
CA LEU A 74 -4.17 8.37 -0.73
C LEU A 74 -3.09 9.32 -0.19
N SER A 75 -3.21 9.74 1.06
CA SER A 75 -2.24 10.64 1.68
C SER A 75 -2.07 10.35 3.16
N GLY A 76 -0.91 10.72 3.68
CA GLY A 76 -0.61 10.62 5.11
C GLY A 76 -0.72 9.21 5.67
N LEU A 77 -0.47 8.18 4.87
CA LEU A 77 -0.52 6.78 5.31
C LEU A 77 0.68 6.49 6.21
N LYS A 78 0.43 6.31 7.50
CA LYS A 78 1.44 5.99 8.51
C LYS A 78 1.24 4.58 9.05
N PRO A 79 2.32 3.82 9.27
CA PRO A 79 2.21 2.49 9.84
C PRO A 79 1.71 2.56 11.28
N VAL A 80 0.77 1.67 11.62
CA VAL A 80 0.23 1.51 12.98
C VAL A 80 0.44 0.11 13.54
N GLY A 81 1.28 -0.70 12.89
CA GLY A 81 1.61 -2.07 13.27
C GLY A 81 0.85 -3.12 12.47
N GLY A 82 1.42 -4.33 12.36
CA GLY A 82 0.79 -5.47 11.72
C GLY A 82 0.51 -5.32 10.23
N GLY A 83 1.30 -4.50 9.51
CA GLY A 83 1.09 -4.24 8.09
C GLY A 83 -0.10 -3.31 7.80
N LEU A 84 -0.65 -2.65 8.83
CA LEU A 84 -1.73 -1.69 8.70
C LEU A 84 -1.19 -0.26 8.65
N TYR A 85 -1.74 0.52 7.73
CA TYR A 85 -1.46 1.95 7.56
C TYR A 85 -2.76 2.74 7.66
N LYS A 86 -2.72 3.91 8.27
CA LYS A 86 -3.88 4.80 8.38
C LYS A 86 -3.54 6.18 7.84
N GLY A 87 -4.48 6.78 7.13
CA GLY A 87 -4.34 8.11 6.54
C GLY A 87 -5.65 8.61 5.97
N GLN A 88 -5.56 9.30 4.84
CA GLN A 88 -6.67 9.97 4.18
C GLN A 88 -6.88 9.41 2.77
N ALA A 89 -8.14 9.40 2.33
CA ALA A 89 -8.54 9.04 0.97
C ALA A 89 -9.28 10.20 0.29
N PHE A 90 -9.14 10.25 -1.03
CA PHE A 90 -9.85 11.17 -1.89
C PHE A 90 -10.43 10.41 -3.10
N GLU A 91 -11.75 10.52 -3.30
CA GLU A 91 -12.45 9.97 -4.46
C GLU A 91 -12.73 11.10 -5.47
N PRO A 92 -11.95 11.18 -6.58
CA PRO A 92 -12.04 12.31 -7.48
C PRO A 92 -13.33 12.35 -8.35
N LYS A 93 -13.95 11.19 -8.59
CA LYS A 93 -15.20 11.15 -9.38
C LYS A 93 -16.37 11.79 -8.66
N ARG A 94 -16.39 11.70 -7.33
CA ARG A 94 -17.47 12.27 -6.49
C ARG A 94 -17.02 13.44 -5.65
N ASN A 95 -15.74 13.80 -5.72
CA ASN A 95 -15.15 14.85 -4.89
C ASN A 95 -15.38 14.62 -3.38
N ILE A 96 -15.18 13.38 -2.94
CA ILE A 96 -15.38 12.97 -1.56
C ILE A 96 -14.03 12.72 -0.89
N ARG A 97 -13.85 13.26 0.31
CA ARG A 97 -12.68 13.00 1.18
C ARG A 97 -13.11 12.22 2.40
N GLY A 98 -12.22 11.37 2.87
CA GLY A 98 -12.47 10.58 4.06
C GLY A 98 -11.21 9.96 4.64
N SER A 99 -11.39 9.07 5.59
CA SER A 99 -10.29 8.29 6.15
C SER A 99 -9.93 7.13 5.23
N ALA A 100 -8.68 6.71 5.31
CA ALA A 100 -8.20 5.53 4.61
C ALA A 100 -7.45 4.59 5.56
N THR A 101 -7.64 3.30 5.35
CA THR A 101 -6.75 2.27 5.89
C THR A 101 -6.23 1.43 4.73
N VAL A 102 -4.96 1.06 4.81
CA VAL A 102 -4.32 0.15 3.87
C VAL A 102 -3.67 -0.97 4.68
N ARG A 103 -4.06 -2.19 4.38
CA ARG A 103 -3.42 -3.39 4.95
C ARG A 103 -2.65 -4.11 3.87
N GLN A 104 -1.35 -4.20 4.03
CA GLN A 104 -0.51 -4.99 3.13
C GLN A 104 -0.59 -6.46 3.53
N ILE A 105 -0.93 -7.32 2.56
CA ILE A 105 -1.01 -8.76 2.72
C ILE A 105 0.04 -9.39 1.80
N GLY A 106 1.21 -9.71 2.33
CA GLY A 106 2.32 -10.21 1.53
C GLY A 106 2.91 -9.16 0.59
N ALA A 107 3.65 -9.61 -0.43
CA ALA A 107 4.37 -8.74 -1.35
C ALA A 107 3.48 -8.04 -2.38
N ASP A 108 2.41 -8.70 -2.82
CA ASP A 108 1.70 -8.35 -4.06
C ASP A 108 0.24 -7.95 -3.85
N THR A 109 -0.22 -7.92 -2.62
CA THR A 109 -1.62 -7.61 -2.32
C THR A 109 -1.74 -6.59 -1.19
N MET A 110 -2.64 -5.63 -1.36
CA MET A 110 -3.08 -4.77 -0.28
C MET A 110 -4.59 -4.61 -0.29
N VAL A 111 -5.18 -4.44 0.89
CA VAL A 111 -6.59 -4.10 1.06
C VAL A 111 -6.69 -2.62 1.40
N VAL A 112 -7.40 -1.89 0.55
CA VAL A 112 -7.61 -0.44 0.70
C VAL A 112 -9.06 -0.21 1.12
N LYS A 113 -9.25 0.45 2.26
CA LYS A 113 -10.57 0.82 2.77
C LYS A 113 -10.65 2.33 2.92
N GLY A 114 -11.61 2.93 2.24
CA GLY A 114 -11.93 4.35 2.37
C GLY A 114 -13.27 4.52 3.06
N CYS A 115 -13.36 5.46 4.00
CA CYS A 115 -14.59 5.77 4.73
C CYS A 115 -14.86 7.26 4.67
N ALA A 116 -16.10 7.63 4.34
CA ALA A 116 -16.60 8.99 4.32
C ALA A 116 -17.70 9.16 5.39
N VAL A 117 -18.07 10.41 5.66
CA VAL A 117 -19.16 10.79 6.59
C VAL A 117 -18.99 10.11 7.95
N MET A 118 -17.91 10.48 8.66
CA MET A 118 -17.61 9.99 10.02
C MET A 118 -17.56 8.46 10.15
N GLY A 119 -17.13 7.76 9.09
CA GLY A 119 -17.02 6.31 9.08
C GLY A 119 -18.31 5.56 8.76
N LEU A 120 -19.39 6.23 8.38
CA LEU A 120 -20.68 5.60 8.05
C LEU A 120 -20.70 4.94 6.67
N PHE A 121 -19.97 5.49 5.71
CA PHE A 121 -19.89 4.98 4.36
C PHE A 121 -18.47 4.52 4.06
N CYS A 122 -18.27 3.20 4.04
CA CYS A 122 -16.97 2.59 3.79
C CYS A 122 -17.00 1.75 2.53
N LYS A 123 -15.91 1.81 1.75
CA LYS A 123 -15.68 0.97 0.59
C LYS A 123 -14.32 0.32 0.71
N GLU A 124 -14.27 -1.00 0.51
CA GLU A 124 -13.07 -1.80 0.61
C GLU A 124 -12.75 -2.43 -0.74
N GLN A 125 -11.49 -2.41 -1.12
CA GLN A 125 -11.00 -3.00 -2.36
C GLN A 125 -9.68 -3.73 -2.12
N ARG A 126 -9.49 -4.85 -2.81
CA ARG A 126 -8.23 -5.58 -2.85
C ARG A 126 -7.45 -5.15 -4.10
N TRP A 127 -6.27 -4.58 -3.89
CA TRP A 127 -5.40 -4.09 -4.94
C TRP A 127 -4.20 -5.01 -5.10
N THR A 128 -3.75 -5.16 -6.33
CA THR A 128 -2.64 -6.06 -6.67
C THR A 128 -1.45 -5.24 -7.18
N ARG A 129 -0.24 -5.65 -6.79
CA ARG A 129 0.98 -5.01 -7.27
C ARG A 129 1.13 -5.25 -8.77
N VAL A 130 1.44 -4.17 -9.50
CA VAL A 130 1.77 -4.26 -10.92
C VAL A 130 3.25 -4.57 -11.04
N THR A 131 3.55 -5.73 -11.62
CA THR A 131 4.90 -6.12 -12.01
C THR A 131 5.02 -5.88 -13.51
N SER A 132 5.87 -4.95 -13.88
CA SER A 132 6.15 -4.68 -15.30
C SER A 132 7.13 -5.69 -15.88
#